data_da9aae532f17af7094645258ffcb10a3
#
_entry.id   da9aae532f17af7094645258ffcb10a3
#
_cell.length_a   1.000
_cell.length_b   1.000
_cell.length_c   1.000
_cell.angle_alpha   90.00
_cell.angle_beta   90.00
_cell.angle_gamma   90.00
#
_symmetry.space_group_name_H-M   'P 1'
#
loop_
_entity.id
_entity.type
_entity.pdbx_description
1 polymer ?
#
loop_
_entity_poly.entity_id
_entity_poly.type
_entity_poly.pdbx_seq_one_letter_code
_entity_poly.pdbx_strand_id
1 'polypeptide(L)'
;LEEAQLIRTELKPGVRGSMKLCLRQNDELLLLLRKGEKKKKEEVISMPVGNYVDYKVAPTCGIVNTEDYIDGEDEPRCFYNPLRTTAKLVWFAKGYLEYRFPNAGIQNGQVRRLELSAELCSEAPDYNMEWPSDITLWINQREAGTWTCPSDFGGRRGKLNPDWWEDKNTQYGKLKVWTLEENGTYLDGKKVNDVSVTDYCLADGPFISVRIGVKEDAKHQGGVNLFGNSFGDYPQDIVMRILYE
;
A
#
# COMPACT_ATOMS: atom_id res chain seq x y z
N LEU A 1 -14.09 33.37 -4.02
CA LEU A 1 -14.24 32.04 -4.58
C LEU A 1 -13.43 31.88 -5.87
N GLU A 2 -13.39 32.88 -6.73
CA GLU A 2 -12.60 32.90 -7.96
C GLU A 2 -11.09 32.96 -7.67
N GLU A 3 -10.68 33.86 -6.75
CA GLU A 3 -9.29 33.94 -6.25
C GLU A 3 -8.81 32.63 -5.59
N ALA A 4 -9.72 31.90 -4.96
CA ALA A 4 -9.44 30.58 -4.36
C ALA A 4 -9.56 29.43 -5.38
N GLN A 5 -9.73 29.72 -6.66
CA GLN A 5 -9.86 28.74 -7.77
C GLN A 5 -10.97 27.69 -7.56
N LEU A 6 -12.00 28.01 -6.79
CA LEU A 6 -13.15 27.13 -6.56
C LEU A 6 -14.19 27.24 -7.67
N ILE A 7 -14.28 28.42 -8.28
CA ILE A 7 -15.15 28.68 -9.44
C ILE A 7 -14.39 29.45 -10.52
N ARG A 8 -14.83 29.30 -11.75
CA ARG A 8 -14.47 30.15 -12.90
C ARG A 8 -15.67 30.96 -13.30
N THR A 9 -15.49 32.24 -13.65
CA THR A 9 -16.57 33.07 -14.14
C THR A 9 -16.39 33.43 -15.62
N GLU A 10 -17.50 33.43 -16.36
CA GLU A 10 -17.55 33.82 -17.78
C GLU A 10 -18.67 34.85 -17.95
N LEU A 11 -18.39 35.89 -18.71
CA LEU A 11 -19.44 36.84 -19.14
C LEU A 11 -20.08 36.34 -20.43
N LYS A 12 -21.40 36.17 -20.42
CA LYS A 12 -22.19 35.86 -21.62
C LYS A 12 -23.17 36.98 -21.94
N PRO A 13 -23.46 37.23 -23.21
CA PRO A 13 -24.52 38.17 -23.61
C PRO A 13 -25.86 37.75 -22.99
N GLY A 14 -26.54 38.67 -22.33
CA GLY A 14 -27.89 38.46 -21.78
C GLY A 14 -28.94 39.32 -22.52
N VAL A 15 -30.22 39.09 -22.25
CA VAL A 15 -31.33 39.79 -22.89
C VAL A 15 -31.32 41.32 -22.64
N ARG A 16 -30.75 41.75 -21.51
CA ARG A 16 -30.51 43.17 -21.16
C ARG A 16 -29.14 43.30 -20.47
N GLY A 17 -28.05 43.41 -21.26
CA GLY A 17 -26.69 43.53 -20.75
C GLY A 17 -25.91 42.19 -20.72
N SER A 18 -24.89 42.07 -19.85
CA SER A 18 -24.09 40.87 -19.71
C SER A 18 -24.50 40.09 -18.47
N MET A 19 -24.52 38.77 -18.59
CA MET A 19 -24.75 37.82 -17.47
C MET A 19 -23.42 37.18 -17.06
N LYS A 20 -23.12 37.21 -15.77
CA LYS A 20 -21.95 36.51 -15.20
C LYS A 20 -22.34 35.08 -14.89
N LEU A 21 -21.77 34.12 -15.64
CA LEU A 21 -21.94 32.67 -15.40
C LEU A 21 -20.84 32.16 -14.48
N CYS A 22 -21.23 31.52 -13.40
CA CYS A 22 -20.29 30.86 -12.48
C CYS A 22 -20.23 29.36 -12.79
N LEU A 23 -19.04 28.86 -13.09
CA LEU A 23 -18.79 27.46 -13.40
C LEU A 23 -17.98 26.85 -12.26
N ARG A 24 -18.38 25.66 -11.80
CA ARG A 24 -17.62 24.88 -10.84
C ARG A 24 -16.29 24.48 -11.46
N GLN A 25 -15.19 24.58 -10.70
CA GLN A 25 -13.85 24.28 -11.16
C GLN A 25 -13.28 22.99 -10.57
N ASN A 26 -13.83 22.56 -9.41
CA ASN A 26 -13.41 21.33 -8.71
C ASN A 26 -14.64 20.46 -8.46
N ASP A 27 -14.49 19.15 -8.61
CA ASP A 27 -15.53 18.16 -8.33
C ASP A 27 -15.60 17.79 -6.87
N GLU A 28 -14.46 17.85 -6.16
CA GLU A 28 -14.35 17.59 -4.75
C GLU A 28 -13.61 18.72 -4.03
N LEU A 29 -14.06 19.05 -2.83
CA LEU A 29 -13.42 19.99 -1.92
C LEU A 29 -13.25 19.34 -0.56
N LEU A 30 -12.00 19.04 -0.19
CA LEU A 30 -11.67 18.57 1.15
C LEU A 30 -11.41 19.74 2.10
N LEU A 31 -12.34 20.00 3.02
CA LEU A 31 -12.22 21.05 4.01
C LEU A 31 -11.69 20.47 5.33
N LEU A 32 -10.41 20.74 5.65
CA LEU A 32 -9.80 20.32 6.90
C LEU A 32 -9.94 21.47 7.93
N LEU A 33 -10.96 21.37 8.78
CA LEU A 33 -11.18 22.31 9.90
C LEU A 33 -10.33 21.89 11.10
N ARG A 34 -9.13 22.46 11.22
CA ARG A 34 -8.25 22.24 12.39
C ARG A 34 -8.26 23.49 13.27
N LYS A 35 -8.64 23.34 14.54
CA LYS A 35 -8.37 24.35 15.56
C LYS A 35 -6.86 24.41 15.81
N GLY A 36 -6.25 25.57 15.70
CA GLY A 36 -4.86 25.98 15.92
C GLY A 36 -3.94 25.09 16.75
N GLU A 37 -3.80 23.83 16.39
CA GLU A 37 -2.85 22.90 16.99
C GLU A 37 -1.46 23.11 16.38
N LYS A 38 -0.43 22.86 17.16
CA LYS A 38 0.97 22.76 16.69
C LYS A 38 1.00 22.03 15.36
N LYS A 39 1.72 22.53 14.38
CA LYS A 39 1.87 21.89 13.05
C LYS A 39 2.30 20.45 13.27
N LYS A 40 1.36 19.52 13.19
CA LYS A 40 1.70 18.10 13.12
C LYS A 40 2.56 17.91 11.89
N LYS A 41 3.75 17.40 12.07
CA LYS A 41 4.62 17.06 10.95
C LYS A 41 4.14 15.71 10.40
N GLU A 42 3.97 15.65 9.10
CA GLU A 42 3.64 14.43 8.38
C GLU A 42 4.77 14.10 7.43
N GLU A 43 5.22 12.88 7.47
CA GLU A 43 6.16 12.31 6.52
C GLU A 43 5.47 11.18 5.76
N VAL A 44 5.60 11.19 4.43
CA VAL A 44 5.03 10.17 3.55
C VAL A 44 6.16 9.56 2.74
N ILE A 45 6.31 8.24 2.85
CA ILE A 45 7.37 7.49 2.19
C ILE A 45 6.72 6.41 1.33
N SER A 46 7.03 6.43 0.03
CA SER A 46 6.62 5.38 -0.92
C SER A 46 7.78 4.42 -1.15
N MET A 47 7.53 3.12 -0.96
CA MET A 47 8.53 2.06 -1.10
C MET A 47 8.13 1.14 -2.25
N PRO A 48 8.87 1.14 -3.37
CA PRO A 48 8.64 0.22 -4.47
C PRO A 48 8.66 -1.24 -4.02
N VAL A 49 7.73 -2.05 -4.52
CA VAL A 49 7.56 -3.44 -4.08
C VAL A 49 8.79 -4.33 -4.32
N GLY A 50 9.63 -3.97 -5.27
CA GLY A 50 10.90 -4.65 -5.55
C GLY A 50 12.08 -4.23 -4.66
N ASN A 51 11.92 -3.23 -3.77
CA ASN A 51 13.01 -2.69 -2.93
C ASN A 51 13.12 -3.40 -1.57
N TYR A 52 12.69 -4.65 -1.49
CA TYR A 52 12.95 -5.47 -0.29
C TYR A 52 14.45 -5.66 -0.07
N VAL A 53 14.84 -5.82 1.19
CA VAL A 53 16.24 -5.97 1.63
C VAL A 53 16.55 -7.37 2.14
N ASP A 54 15.51 -8.11 2.52
CA ASP A 54 15.59 -9.52 2.94
C ASP A 54 14.31 -10.23 2.54
N TYR A 55 14.39 -11.54 2.32
CA TYR A 55 13.24 -12.35 1.97
C TYR A 55 13.45 -13.82 2.31
N LYS A 56 12.34 -14.51 2.56
CA LYS A 56 12.25 -15.96 2.59
C LYS A 56 11.00 -16.32 1.80
N VAL A 57 11.15 -16.85 0.61
CA VAL A 57 10.02 -17.16 -0.29
C VAL A 57 10.09 -18.60 -0.77
N ALA A 58 8.93 -19.17 -1.05
CA ALA A 58 8.79 -20.48 -1.67
C ALA A 58 7.79 -20.40 -2.84
N PRO A 59 7.95 -21.25 -3.86
CA PRO A 59 7.00 -21.36 -4.97
C PRO A 59 5.57 -21.73 -4.51
N THR A 60 4.58 -21.25 -5.24
CA THR A 60 4.63 -20.42 -6.45
C THR A 60 5.22 -19.05 -6.13
N CYS A 61 6.10 -18.52 -6.96
CA CYS A 61 6.71 -17.22 -6.70
C CYS A 61 7.21 -16.58 -8.01
N GLY A 62 7.25 -15.26 -8.05
CA GLY A 62 7.77 -14.53 -9.18
C GLY A 62 7.73 -13.02 -9.03
N ILE A 63 8.28 -12.35 -10.01
CA ILE A 63 8.41 -10.90 -10.08
C ILE A 63 8.16 -10.44 -11.51
N VAL A 64 7.35 -9.41 -11.69
CA VAL A 64 7.16 -8.77 -13.01
C VAL A 64 7.28 -7.25 -12.90
N ASN A 65 7.67 -6.63 -14.00
CA ASN A 65 7.57 -5.18 -14.19
C ASN A 65 6.47 -4.84 -15.20
N THR A 66 6.45 -3.64 -15.74
CA THR A 66 5.45 -3.24 -16.76
C THR A 66 5.71 -3.82 -18.15
N GLU A 67 6.87 -4.43 -18.37
CA GLU A 67 7.30 -4.90 -19.69
C GLU A 67 7.27 -6.42 -19.80
N ASP A 68 7.72 -7.15 -18.75
CA ASP A 68 7.86 -8.61 -18.80
C ASP A 68 8.08 -9.21 -17.40
N TYR A 69 8.17 -10.52 -17.33
CA TYR A 69 8.68 -11.27 -16.18
C TYR A 69 10.15 -10.93 -15.91
N ILE A 70 10.50 -10.80 -14.64
CA ILE A 70 11.89 -10.62 -14.22
C ILE A 70 12.43 -12.00 -13.82
N ASP A 71 13.21 -12.64 -14.74
CA ASP A 71 13.70 -14.01 -14.57
C ASP A 71 12.58 -15.08 -14.67
N GLY A 72 12.85 -16.34 -14.27
CA GLY A 72 11.90 -17.44 -14.35
C GLY A 72 10.86 -17.42 -13.22
N GLU A 73 9.64 -17.87 -13.54
CA GLU A 73 8.62 -18.14 -12.53
C GLU A 73 9.00 -19.37 -11.68
N ASP A 74 8.50 -19.42 -10.46
CA ASP A 74 8.69 -20.48 -9.47
C ASP A 74 10.14 -20.75 -9.06
N GLU A 75 11.02 -19.81 -9.39
CA GLU A 75 12.42 -19.86 -9.00
C GLU A 75 12.77 -18.79 -7.98
N PRO A 76 12.91 -19.10 -6.69
CA PRO A 76 13.22 -18.11 -5.64
C PRO A 76 14.48 -17.28 -5.90
N ARG A 77 15.38 -17.74 -6.79
CA ARG A 77 16.56 -16.96 -7.21
C ARG A 77 16.21 -15.67 -7.96
N CYS A 78 15.03 -15.58 -8.59
CA CYS A 78 14.62 -14.35 -9.29
C CYS A 78 14.57 -13.16 -8.34
N PHE A 79 14.37 -13.37 -7.03
CA PHE A 79 14.37 -12.35 -6.01
C PHE A 79 15.75 -11.73 -5.76
N TYR A 80 16.84 -12.33 -6.24
CA TYR A 80 18.19 -11.74 -6.26
C TYR A 80 18.48 -10.95 -7.54
N ASN A 81 17.63 -11.04 -8.56
CA ASN A 81 17.87 -10.37 -9.84
C ASN A 81 17.97 -8.84 -9.61
N PRO A 82 19.01 -8.15 -10.13
CA PRO A 82 19.17 -6.70 -9.99
C PRO A 82 17.97 -5.89 -10.50
N LEU A 83 17.27 -6.39 -11.54
CA LEU A 83 16.06 -5.76 -12.09
C LEU A 83 14.85 -5.80 -11.14
N ARG A 84 14.92 -6.57 -10.04
CA ARG A 84 13.85 -6.61 -9.03
C ARG A 84 13.41 -5.23 -8.56
N THR A 85 14.32 -4.24 -8.58
CA THR A 85 14.01 -2.86 -8.20
C THR A 85 13.01 -2.17 -9.14
N THR A 86 12.79 -2.74 -10.33
CA THR A 86 11.77 -2.28 -11.29
C THR A 86 10.43 -3.00 -11.13
N ALA A 87 10.34 -3.97 -10.22
CA ALA A 87 9.13 -4.79 -10.01
C ALA A 87 7.89 -3.93 -9.72
N LYS A 88 6.77 -4.39 -10.28
CA LYS A 88 5.44 -3.79 -10.12
C LYS A 88 4.41 -4.77 -9.57
N LEU A 89 4.70 -6.05 -9.61
CA LEU A 89 3.99 -7.10 -8.91
C LEU A 89 5.02 -8.13 -8.44
N VAL A 90 4.86 -8.58 -7.20
CA VAL A 90 5.69 -9.62 -6.58
C VAL A 90 4.77 -10.60 -5.89
N TRP A 91 4.99 -11.90 -6.10
CA TRP A 91 4.19 -12.94 -5.43
C TRP A 91 5.03 -14.09 -4.90
N PHE A 92 4.49 -14.76 -3.88
CA PHE A 92 5.06 -15.98 -3.32
C PHE A 92 4.03 -16.76 -2.49
N ALA A 93 4.12 -18.10 -2.50
CA ALA A 93 3.19 -18.95 -1.76
C ALA A 93 3.46 -18.96 -0.25
N LYS A 94 4.71 -18.84 0.19
CA LYS A 94 5.10 -18.91 1.61
C LYS A 94 6.26 -17.99 1.92
N GLY A 95 6.29 -17.51 3.17
CA GLY A 95 7.39 -16.72 3.70
C GLY A 95 7.08 -15.23 3.79
N TYR A 96 8.08 -14.38 3.54
CA TYR A 96 7.97 -12.93 3.72
C TYR A 96 8.92 -12.16 2.81
N LEU A 97 8.59 -10.87 2.61
CA LEU A 97 9.51 -9.83 2.16
C LEU A 97 9.73 -8.83 3.30
N GLU A 98 10.98 -8.38 3.50
CA GLU A 98 11.33 -7.31 4.44
C GLU A 98 11.77 -6.06 3.71
N TYR A 99 11.23 -4.92 4.13
CA TYR A 99 11.57 -3.59 3.67
C TYR A 99 12.16 -2.76 4.81
N ARG A 100 13.02 -1.80 4.50
CA ARG A 100 13.58 -0.85 5.46
C ARG A 100 13.21 0.56 5.09
N PHE A 101 12.36 1.17 5.88
CA PHE A 101 11.93 2.56 5.70
C PHE A 101 12.85 3.49 6.50
N PRO A 102 13.29 4.63 5.92
CA PRO A 102 14.04 5.63 6.67
C PRO A 102 13.20 6.18 7.82
N ASN A 103 13.85 6.47 8.95
CA ASN A 103 13.20 7.03 10.14
C ASN A 103 13.82 8.34 10.63
N ALA A 104 14.55 9.05 9.74
CA ALA A 104 15.29 10.25 10.10
C ALA A 104 14.40 11.36 10.72
N GLY A 105 13.15 11.49 10.25
CA GLY A 105 12.19 12.46 10.78
C GLY A 105 11.72 12.16 12.20
N ILE A 106 11.81 10.89 12.65
CA ILE A 106 11.27 10.43 13.95
C ILE A 106 12.25 10.71 15.10
N GLN A 107 13.55 10.79 14.85
CA GLN A 107 14.60 10.86 15.88
C GLN A 107 14.45 12.06 16.84
N ASN A 108 13.71 13.11 16.44
CA ASN A 108 13.50 14.32 17.22
C ASN A 108 12.02 14.60 17.57
N GLY A 109 11.12 13.67 17.29
CA GLY A 109 9.69 13.83 17.50
C GLY A 109 9.02 12.59 18.08
N GLN A 110 7.94 12.80 18.85
CA GLN A 110 7.11 11.70 19.31
C GLN A 110 6.15 11.27 18.20
N VAL A 111 6.26 10.01 17.74
CA VAL A 111 5.31 9.45 16.79
C VAL A 111 3.94 9.31 17.45
N ARG A 112 2.93 9.89 16.85
CA ARG A 112 1.53 9.79 17.27
C ARG A 112 0.75 8.74 16.53
N ARG A 113 1.10 8.57 15.25
CA ARG A 113 0.43 7.63 14.37
C ARG A 113 1.37 7.20 13.25
N LEU A 114 1.38 5.94 12.94
CA LEU A 114 1.96 5.38 11.73
C LEU A 114 0.86 4.66 10.96
N GLU A 115 0.76 4.93 9.67
CA GLU A 115 -0.06 4.17 8.73
C GLU A 115 0.83 3.48 7.71
N LEU A 116 0.55 2.21 7.43
CA LEU A 116 1.13 1.49 6.31
C LEU A 116 0.00 0.99 5.41
N SER A 117 0.06 1.36 4.14
CA SER A 117 -0.90 0.88 3.14
C SER A 117 -0.21 0.16 2.00
N ALA A 118 -0.84 -0.93 1.53
CA ALA A 118 -0.40 -1.71 0.39
C ALA A 118 -1.59 -2.39 -0.28
N GLU A 119 -1.55 -2.56 -1.60
CA GLU A 119 -2.49 -3.41 -2.32
C GLU A 119 -2.00 -4.85 -2.27
N LEU A 120 -2.86 -5.76 -1.78
CA LEU A 120 -2.53 -7.16 -1.52
C LEU A 120 -3.67 -8.09 -1.94
N CYS A 121 -3.35 -9.32 -2.34
CA CYS A 121 -4.27 -10.45 -2.33
C CYS A 121 -3.54 -11.77 -2.04
N SER A 122 -4.28 -12.88 -1.97
CA SER A 122 -3.71 -14.23 -1.94
C SER A 122 -2.99 -14.55 -3.25
N GLU A 123 -2.23 -15.64 -3.26
CA GLU A 123 -1.50 -16.15 -4.42
C GLU A 123 -1.94 -17.59 -4.75
N ALA A 124 -2.42 -17.81 -5.96
CA ALA A 124 -2.77 -19.12 -6.49
C ALA A 124 -2.25 -19.27 -7.93
N PRO A 125 -1.94 -20.50 -8.38
CA PRO A 125 -1.72 -20.76 -9.81
C PRO A 125 -2.99 -20.37 -10.60
N ASP A 126 -2.85 -19.52 -11.62
CA ASP A 126 -3.91 -18.72 -12.20
C ASP A 126 -4.60 -17.89 -11.07
N TYR A 127 -5.77 -17.29 -11.28
CA TYR A 127 -6.48 -16.69 -10.14
C TYR A 127 -7.51 -17.67 -9.55
N ASN A 128 -7.77 -17.54 -8.24
CA ASN A 128 -8.79 -18.33 -7.56
C ASN A 128 -9.57 -17.50 -6.56
N MET A 129 -10.87 -17.30 -6.83
CA MET A 129 -11.77 -16.49 -5.98
C MET A 129 -12.10 -17.14 -4.63
N GLU A 130 -11.75 -18.42 -4.42
CA GLU A 130 -11.91 -19.16 -3.17
C GLU A 130 -10.57 -19.68 -2.66
N TRP A 131 -9.61 -18.75 -2.42
CA TRP A 131 -8.24 -19.06 -2.03
C TRP A 131 -7.79 -18.19 -0.86
N PRO A 132 -8.21 -18.54 0.36
CA PRO A 132 -7.91 -17.69 1.53
C PRO A 132 -6.44 -17.72 1.93
N SER A 133 -5.93 -16.56 2.37
CA SER A 133 -4.57 -16.42 2.91
C SER A 133 -4.54 -15.47 4.11
N ASP A 134 -3.83 -15.87 5.16
CA ASP A 134 -3.61 -15.06 6.37
C ASP A 134 -2.34 -14.22 6.19
N ILE A 135 -2.49 -13.06 5.55
CA ILE A 135 -1.39 -12.13 5.27
C ILE A 135 -1.12 -11.29 6.50
N THR A 136 0.09 -11.38 7.03
CA THR A 136 0.52 -10.72 8.25
C THR A 136 1.49 -9.58 7.95
N LEU A 137 1.33 -8.47 8.68
CA LEU A 137 2.27 -7.36 8.74
C LEU A 137 3.03 -7.38 10.06
N TRP A 138 4.35 -7.19 9.99
CA TRP A 138 5.21 -6.94 11.17
C TRP A 138 5.93 -5.60 11.00
N ILE A 139 6.01 -4.86 12.07
CA ILE A 139 6.80 -3.62 12.19
C ILE A 139 7.85 -3.85 13.28
N ASN A 140 9.14 -3.66 12.95
CA ASN A 140 10.25 -3.92 13.85
C ASN A 140 10.15 -5.29 14.54
N GLN A 141 9.82 -6.34 13.76
CA GLN A 141 9.63 -7.73 14.18
C GLN A 141 8.42 -7.99 15.10
N ARG A 142 7.63 -6.97 15.43
CA ARG A 142 6.39 -7.11 16.18
C ARG A 142 5.20 -7.19 15.22
N GLU A 143 4.33 -8.17 15.44
CA GLU A 143 3.12 -8.33 14.63
C GLU A 143 2.19 -7.13 14.79
N ALA A 144 1.86 -6.49 13.66
CA ALA A 144 0.90 -5.38 13.58
C ALA A 144 -0.50 -5.85 13.23
N GLY A 145 -0.64 -7.11 12.86
CA GLY A 145 -1.94 -7.75 12.59
C GLY A 145 -1.96 -8.55 11.29
N THR A 146 -2.92 -9.46 11.24
CA THR A 146 -3.15 -10.37 10.11
C THR A 146 -4.47 -10.06 9.43
N TRP A 147 -4.44 -9.98 8.11
CA TRP A 147 -5.62 -9.93 7.27
C TRP A 147 -5.86 -11.29 6.62
N THR A 148 -7.01 -11.88 6.87
CA THR A 148 -7.44 -13.05 6.11
C THR A 148 -8.00 -12.56 4.78
N CYS A 149 -7.18 -12.62 3.74
CA CYS A 149 -7.60 -12.38 2.37
C CYS A 149 -8.49 -13.54 1.91
N PRO A 150 -9.66 -13.30 1.32
CA PRO A 150 -10.54 -14.40 0.90
C PRO A 150 -10.13 -15.03 -0.43
N SER A 151 -9.37 -14.34 -1.26
CA SER A 151 -9.24 -14.68 -2.67
C SER A 151 -7.92 -14.24 -3.27
N ASP A 152 -7.48 -14.93 -4.30
CA ASP A 152 -6.67 -14.38 -5.38
C ASP A 152 -7.63 -13.81 -6.43
N PHE A 153 -7.61 -12.49 -6.61
CA PHE A 153 -8.67 -11.81 -7.35
C PHE A 153 -8.39 -11.74 -8.85
N GLY A 154 -9.34 -12.31 -9.63
CA GLY A 154 -9.40 -12.25 -11.08
C GLY A 154 -10.82 -12.07 -11.61
N GLY A 155 -11.09 -12.57 -12.82
CA GLY A 155 -12.41 -12.50 -13.46
C GLY A 155 -12.76 -11.12 -14.05
N ARG A 156 -11.97 -10.10 -13.80
CA ARG A 156 -11.90 -8.81 -14.48
C ARG A 156 -10.46 -8.32 -14.50
N ARG A 157 -10.12 -7.51 -15.47
CA ARG A 157 -8.79 -6.93 -15.55
C ARG A 157 -8.55 -5.90 -14.45
N GLY A 158 -7.34 -5.92 -13.88
CA GLY A 158 -6.85 -4.85 -13.01
C GLY A 158 -6.70 -3.53 -13.79
N LYS A 159 -7.02 -2.41 -13.16
CA LYS A 159 -7.06 -1.10 -13.83
C LYS A 159 -5.72 -0.63 -14.39
N LEU A 160 -4.62 -1.09 -13.77
CA LEU A 160 -3.26 -0.63 -14.06
C LEU A 160 -2.43 -1.69 -14.78
N ASN A 161 -2.97 -2.89 -14.97
CA ASN A 161 -2.23 -4.01 -15.56
C ASN A 161 -1.86 -3.70 -17.01
N PRO A 162 -0.59 -3.95 -17.40
CA PRO A 162 -0.14 -3.77 -18.78
C PRO A 162 -0.82 -4.78 -19.72
N ASP A 163 -0.93 -4.44 -21.01
CA ASP A 163 -1.68 -5.24 -21.99
C ASP A 163 -1.19 -6.69 -22.13
N TRP A 164 0.09 -6.93 -21.91
CA TRP A 164 0.69 -8.26 -22.01
C TRP A 164 0.33 -9.19 -20.83
N TRP A 165 -0.14 -8.66 -19.69
CA TRP A 165 -0.52 -9.45 -18.53
C TRP A 165 -1.81 -10.23 -18.82
N GLU A 166 -1.75 -11.56 -18.77
CA GLU A 166 -2.84 -12.44 -19.17
C GLU A 166 -4.02 -12.37 -18.20
N ASP A 167 -5.25 -12.47 -18.74
CA ASP A 167 -6.50 -12.38 -17.94
C ASP A 167 -6.69 -13.55 -16.96
N LYS A 168 -6.00 -14.68 -17.20
CA LYS A 168 -6.02 -15.83 -16.27
C LYS A 168 -5.18 -15.63 -15.01
N ASN A 169 -4.22 -14.69 -15.03
CA ASN A 169 -3.37 -14.42 -13.89
C ASN A 169 -4.10 -13.57 -12.84
N THR A 170 -3.51 -13.44 -11.66
CA THR A 170 -3.94 -12.50 -10.62
C THR A 170 -4.10 -11.08 -11.17
N GLN A 171 -5.25 -10.45 -10.97
CA GLN A 171 -5.57 -9.20 -11.63
C GLN A 171 -5.52 -7.98 -10.73
N TYR A 172 -5.93 -8.09 -9.47
CA TYR A 172 -5.99 -6.95 -8.56
C TYR A 172 -6.00 -7.43 -7.10
N GLY A 173 -5.73 -6.51 -6.21
CA GLY A 173 -5.79 -6.73 -4.78
C GLY A 173 -6.86 -5.87 -4.09
N LYS A 174 -6.74 -5.81 -2.78
CA LYS A 174 -7.43 -4.86 -1.91
C LYS A 174 -6.42 -3.96 -1.24
N LEU A 175 -6.67 -2.67 -1.27
CA LEU A 175 -5.88 -1.74 -0.48
C LEU A 175 -6.15 -2.00 1.00
N LYS A 176 -5.11 -2.36 1.73
CA LYS A 176 -5.15 -2.59 3.17
C LYS A 176 -4.39 -1.49 3.88
N VAL A 177 -4.93 -1.03 4.99
CA VAL A 177 -4.33 0.05 5.79
C VAL A 177 -4.18 -0.42 7.22
N TRP A 178 -2.93 -0.63 7.66
CA TRP A 178 -2.59 -0.83 9.05
C TRP A 178 -2.30 0.51 9.69
N THR A 179 -2.91 0.77 10.83
CA THR A 179 -2.73 2.02 11.58
C THR A 179 -2.29 1.69 13.00
N LEU A 180 -1.15 2.23 13.39
CA LEU A 180 -0.59 2.14 14.73
C LEU A 180 -0.84 3.46 15.45
N GLU A 181 -1.56 3.42 16.58
CA GLU A 181 -1.90 4.57 17.40
C GLU A 181 -1.60 4.31 18.88
N GLU A 182 -1.76 5.32 19.73
CA GLU A 182 -1.55 5.21 21.17
C GLU A 182 -2.43 4.11 21.81
N ASN A 183 -3.68 3.99 21.33
CA ASN A 183 -4.68 3.09 21.88
C ASN A 183 -4.71 1.70 21.26
N GLY A 184 -3.73 1.34 20.41
CA GLY A 184 -3.65 0.03 19.77
C GLY A 184 -3.38 0.10 18.27
N THR A 185 -3.40 -1.08 17.66
CA THR A 185 -3.21 -1.26 16.22
C THR A 185 -4.50 -1.65 15.54
N TYR A 186 -4.70 -1.10 14.35
CA TYR A 186 -5.94 -1.23 13.57
C TYR A 186 -5.63 -1.71 12.15
N LEU A 187 -6.56 -2.44 11.56
CA LEU A 187 -6.59 -2.81 10.16
C LEU A 187 -7.90 -2.33 9.54
N ASP A 188 -7.81 -1.48 8.52
CA ASP A 188 -8.97 -0.82 7.89
C ASP A 188 -9.92 -0.17 8.92
N GLY A 189 -9.36 0.47 9.94
CA GLY A 189 -10.09 1.12 11.02
C GLY A 189 -10.67 0.17 12.09
N LYS A 190 -10.52 -1.16 11.95
CA LYS A 190 -10.92 -2.12 12.97
C LYS A 190 -9.73 -2.48 13.85
N LYS A 191 -9.89 -2.39 15.17
CA LYS A 191 -8.86 -2.74 16.13
C LYS A 191 -8.51 -4.24 16.03
N VAL A 192 -7.22 -4.54 15.86
CA VAL A 192 -6.71 -5.91 15.75
C VAL A 192 -5.92 -6.37 16.97
N ASN A 193 -5.30 -5.42 17.69
CA ASN A 193 -4.63 -5.68 18.97
C ASN A 193 -4.48 -4.39 19.80
N ASP A 194 -3.98 -4.53 21.04
CA ASP A 194 -3.77 -3.41 21.98
C ASP A 194 -2.34 -2.85 21.98
N VAL A 195 -1.50 -3.24 21.00
CA VAL A 195 -0.12 -2.78 20.90
C VAL A 195 -0.10 -1.32 20.48
N SER A 196 0.44 -0.46 21.34
CA SER A 196 0.59 0.98 21.09
C SER A 196 1.68 1.27 20.06
N VAL A 197 1.56 2.38 19.35
CA VAL A 197 2.59 2.86 18.42
C VAL A 197 3.98 2.97 19.07
N THR A 198 4.05 3.29 20.35
CA THR A 198 5.30 3.36 21.12
C THR A 198 5.95 2.00 21.32
N ASP A 199 5.17 0.92 21.40
CA ASP A 199 5.67 -0.44 21.60
C ASP A 199 6.41 -0.99 20.38
N TYR A 200 6.25 -0.36 19.23
CA TYR A 200 6.97 -0.75 18.00
C TYR A 200 8.38 -0.15 17.91
N CYS A 201 8.80 0.67 18.88
CA CYS A 201 10.18 1.17 18.97
C CYS A 201 10.69 1.80 17.67
N LEU A 202 9.88 2.65 17.05
CA LEU A 202 10.12 3.16 15.70
C LEU A 202 11.40 4.02 15.57
N ALA A 203 11.89 4.57 16.70
CA ALA A 203 13.08 5.42 16.76
C ALA A 203 14.36 4.67 17.18
N ASP A 204 14.28 3.40 17.58
CA ASP A 204 15.40 2.68 18.23
C ASP A 204 16.51 2.25 17.25
N GLY A 205 16.34 2.44 15.98
CA GLY A 205 17.32 2.01 14.97
C GLY A 205 17.48 3.03 13.84
N PRO A 206 18.31 2.73 12.85
CA PRO A 206 18.50 3.61 11.70
C PRO A 206 17.38 3.51 10.64
N PHE A 207 16.42 2.62 10.82
CA PHE A 207 15.30 2.37 9.92
C PHE A 207 14.13 1.72 10.66
N ILE A 208 12.95 1.74 10.06
CA ILE A 208 11.81 0.94 10.45
C ILE A 208 11.77 -0.31 9.57
N SER A 209 11.88 -1.51 10.18
CA SER A 209 11.70 -2.77 9.47
C SER A 209 10.21 -3.05 9.29
N VAL A 210 9.83 -3.40 8.07
CA VAL A 210 8.47 -3.79 7.68
C VAL A 210 8.53 -5.14 6.99
N ARG A 211 7.88 -6.16 7.56
CA ARG A 211 7.70 -7.46 6.89
C ARG A 211 6.26 -7.66 6.49
N ILE A 212 6.05 -8.21 5.29
CA ILE A 212 4.76 -8.64 4.77
C ILE A 212 4.91 -10.09 4.33
N GLY A 213 4.01 -10.96 4.77
CA GLY A 213 4.09 -12.36 4.40
C GLY A 213 3.05 -13.25 5.06
N VAL A 214 3.22 -14.56 4.94
CA VAL A 214 2.35 -15.59 5.50
C VAL A 214 3.14 -16.40 6.51
N LYS A 215 2.61 -16.51 7.75
CA LYS A 215 3.25 -17.29 8.83
C LYS A 215 3.26 -18.77 8.47
N GLU A 216 4.30 -19.49 8.94
CA GLU A 216 4.41 -20.95 8.73
C GLU A 216 3.27 -21.72 9.42
N ASP A 217 2.74 -21.18 10.52
CA ASP A 217 1.63 -21.73 11.29
C ASP A 217 0.27 -21.08 10.98
N ALA A 218 0.19 -20.28 9.91
CA ALA A 218 -1.08 -19.66 9.49
C ALA A 218 -2.12 -20.72 9.14
N LYS A 219 -3.37 -20.46 9.54
CA LYS A 219 -4.51 -21.34 9.22
C LYS A 219 -4.76 -21.42 7.71
N HIS A 220 -4.63 -20.28 7.04
CA HIS A 220 -4.81 -20.17 5.59
C HIS A 220 -3.48 -19.75 4.96
N GLN A 221 -2.86 -20.68 4.25
CA GLN A 221 -1.54 -20.48 3.63
C GLN A 221 -1.68 -20.32 2.11
N GLY A 222 -2.50 -19.36 1.69
CA GLY A 222 -2.77 -19.07 0.28
C GLY A 222 -1.80 -18.06 -0.35
N GLY A 223 -0.59 -17.87 0.21
CA GLY A 223 0.41 -16.97 -0.37
C GLY A 223 0.04 -15.49 -0.32
N VAL A 224 0.81 -14.68 -1.03
CA VAL A 224 0.57 -13.24 -1.16
C VAL A 224 1.01 -12.71 -2.52
N ASN A 225 0.17 -11.89 -3.13
CA ASN A 225 0.50 -10.97 -4.20
C ASN A 225 0.61 -9.57 -3.61
N LEU A 226 1.70 -8.86 -3.90
CA LEU A 226 1.98 -7.49 -3.49
C LEU A 226 2.12 -6.61 -4.72
N PHE A 227 1.18 -5.68 -4.88
CA PHE A 227 1.07 -4.82 -6.05
C PHE A 227 1.81 -3.49 -5.85
N GLY A 228 2.52 -3.06 -6.89
CA GLY A 228 3.10 -1.74 -7.00
C GLY A 228 2.25 -0.78 -7.83
N ASN A 229 2.71 0.43 -7.99
CA ASN A 229 1.98 1.57 -8.55
C ASN A 229 1.54 1.46 -10.03
N SER A 230 1.86 0.36 -10.71
CA SER A 230 1.52 0.12 -12.12
C SER A 230 0.94 -1.28 -12.37
N PHE A 231 0.43 -1.91 -11.31
CA PHE A 231 -0.32 -3.16 -11.36
C PHE A 231 -1.50 -3.10 -10.39
N GLY A 232 -2.53 -3.90 -10.62
CA GLY A 232 -3.72 -3.96 -9.77
C GLY A 232 -4.69 -2.81 -10.01
N ASP A 233 -5.26 -2.29 -8.93
CA ASP A 233 -6.31 -1.27 -8.97
C ASP A 233 -5.89 0.08 -8.40
N TYR A 234 -4.80 0.16 -7.62
CA TYR A 234 -4.39 1.35 -6.87
C TYR A 234 -3.02 1.85 -7.34
N PRO A 235 -2.91 3.12 -7.81
CA PRO A 235 -1.67 3.68 -8.35
C PRO A 235 -0.69 4.06 -7.23
N GLN A 236 -0.34 3.11 -6.38
CA GLN A 236 0.62 3.30 -5.30
C GLN A 236 1.50 2.07 -5.07
N ASP A 237 2.68 2.29 -4.56
CA ASP A 237 3.55 1.28 -3.96
C ASP A 237 3.16 1.06 -2.48
N ILE A 238 4.03 0.44 -1.67
CA ILE A 238 3.84 0.38 -0.22
C ILE A 238 4.03 1.80 0.32
N VAL A 239 3.01 2.38 0.94
CA VAL A 239 3.06 3.75 1.45
C VAL A 239 3.04 3.75 2.97
N MET A 240 4.07 4.36 3.57
CA MET A 240 4.12 4.65 5.00
C MET A 240 3.86 6.13 5.23
N ARG A 241 2.93 6.45 6.13
CA ARG A 241 2.64 7.81 6.62
C ARG A 241 2.93 7.87 8.10
N ILE A 242 3.71 8.85 8.52
CA ILE A 242 4.10 9.04 9.93
C ILE A 242 3.66 10.43 10.36
N LEU A 243 2.83 10.49 11.41
CA LEU A 243 2.46 11.73 12.07
C LEU A 243 3.21 11.83 13.40
N TYR A 244 3.92 12.93 13.59
CA TYR A 244 4.70 13.20 14.79
C TYR A 244 4.62 14.66 15.22
N GLU A 245 4.92 14.94 16.51
CA GLU A 245 4.95 16.28 17.10
C GLU A 245 6.38 16.74 17.35
#